data_718fbb46d281832f12380f84cbaa2711
#
_entry.id   718fbb46d281832f12380f84cbaa2711
#
_cell.length_a   1.000
_cell.length_b   1.000
_cell.length_c   1.000
_cell.angle_alpha   90.00
_cell.angle_beta   90.00
_cell.angle_gamma   90.00
#
_symmetry.space_group_name_H-M   'P 1'
#
loop_
_entity.id
_entity.type
_entity.pdbx_description
1 polymer ?
#
loop_
_entity_poly.entity_id
_entity_poly.type
_entity_poly.pdbx_seq_one_letter_code
_entity_poly.pdbx_strand_id
1 'polypeptide(L)'
;MSRPIHFEIHAADVERACTFYAAVFGWTYQDWTDFAGMPYFGVESGPENQPGINGAIMQRMRGLEAGPGAPVNGAVLTMGTDDYDRDHATIVAAGGQVALPKAALPGMAWQGYYLDTEGNVFGLHQPDPHAA
;
A
#
# COMPACT_ATOMS: atom_id res chain seq x y z
N MET A 1 10.69 17.94 16.08
CA MET A 1 10.70 17.28 14.76
C MET A 1 9.35 16.63 14.51
N SER A 2 8.87 16.76 13.29
CA SER A 2 7.61 16.15 12.89
C SER A 2 7.86 14.83 12.15
N ARG A 3 6.96 13.88 12.32
CA ARG A 3 7.04 12.52 11.71
C ARG A 3 5.75 12.24 10.97
N PRO A 4 5.78 11.43 9.90
CA PRO A 4 4.54 10.93 9.31
C PRO A 4 3.73 10.14 10.36
N ILE A 5 2.44 10.45 10.47
CA ILE A 5 1.52 9.77 11.40
C ILE A 5 0.27 9.23 10.73
N HIS A 6 0.10 9.47 9.45
CA HIS A 6 -1.10 9.10 8.69
C HIS A 6 -0.73 9.02 7.22
N PHE A 7 -1.39 8.13 6.48
CA PHE A 7 -1.28 8.09 5.02
C PHE A 7 -2.67 8.12 4.39
N GLU A 8 -2.73 8.51 3.13
CA GLU A 8 -3.95 8.42 2.34
C GLU A 8 -3.65 7.81 0.99
N ILE A 9 -4.39 6.76 0.64
CA ILE A 9 -4.35 6.12 -0.67
C ILE A 9 -5.58 6.58 -1.43
N HIS A 10 -5.38 7.19 -2.59
CA HIS A 10 -6.46 7.65 -3.45
C HIS A 10 -6.83 6.54 -4.44
N ALA A 11 -8.11 6.25 -4.55
CA ALA A 11 -8.62 5.17 -5.37
C ALA A 11 -9.76 5.65 -6.26
N ALA A 12 -9.77 5.19 -7.50
CA ALA A 12 -10.91 5.40 -8.39
C ALA A 12 -12.14 4.62 -7.90
N ASP A 13 -11.90 3.42 -7.38
CA ASP A 13 -12.89 2.54 -6.76
C ASP A 13 -12.43 2.17 -5.36
N VAL A 14 -12.95 2.89 -4.37
CA VAL A 14 -12.53 2.74 -2.97
C VAL A 14 -12.83 1.34 -2.44
N GLU A 15 -13.99 0.77 -2.79
CA GLU A 15 -14.36 -0.57 -2.34
C GLU A 15 -13.40 -1.63 -2.89
N ARG A 16 -13.02 -1.51 -4.16
CA ARG A 16 -12.05 -2.42 -4.78
C ARG A 16 -10.68 -2.31 -4.13
N ALA A 17 -10.22 -1.10 -3.84
CA ALA A 17 -8.96 -0.87 -3.13
C ALA A 17 -8.98 -1.49 -1.73
N CYS A 18 -10.07 -1.28 -0.97
CA CYS A 18 -10.23 -1.86 0.36
C CYS A 18 -10.19 -3.39 0.31
N THR A 19 -10.86 -4.00 -0.66
CA THR A 19 -10.84 -5.45 -0.86
C THR A 19 -9.42 -5.96 -1.14
N PHE A 20 -8.68 -5.26 -1.99
CA PHE A 20 -7.30 -5.61 -2.33
C PHE A 20 -6.40 -5.62 -1.08
N TYR A 21 -6.34 -4.50 -0.35
CA TYR A 21 -5.45 -4.37 0.80
C TYR A 21 -5.85 -5.27 1.97
N ALA A 22 -7.15 -5.53 2.14
CA ALA A 22 -7.61 -6.51 3.12
C ALA A 22 -7.14 -7.92 2.77
N ALA A 23 -7.24 -8.32 1.49
CA ALA A 23 -6.81 -9.64 1.03
C ALA A 23 -5.30 -9.84 1.14
N VAL A 24 -4.51 -8.81 0.84
CA VAL A 24 -3.04 -8.91 0.79
C VAL A 24 -2.42 -8.75 2.18
N PHE A 25 -2.82 -7.71 2.93
CA PHE A 25 -2.17 -7.31 4.18
C PHE A 25 -3.05 -7.47 5.41
N GLY A 26 -4.31 -7.88 5.25
CA GLY A 26 -5.21 -8.06 6.38
C GLY A 26 -5.71 -6.77 7.01
N TRP A 27 -5.64 -5.65 6.30
CA TRP A 27 -6.09 -4.37 6.83
C TRP A 27 -7.57 -4.40 7.16
N THR A 28 -7.95 -3.71 8.23
CA THR A 28 -9.34 -3.52 8.66
C THR A 28 -9.72 -2.05 8.53
N TYR A 29 -11.03 -1.79 8.47
CA TYR A 29 -11.54 -0.48 8.09
C TYR A 29 -12.64 0.02 9.01
N GLN A 30 -12.73 1.37 9.10
CA GLN A 30 -13.90 2.08 9.61
C GLN A 30 -14.40 3.03 8.54
N ASP A 31 -15.71 3.02 8.30
CA ASP A 31 -16.33 3.89 7.30
C ASP A 31 -16.55 5.28 7.89
N TRP A 32 -15.81 6.26 7.39
CA TRP A 32 -15.93 7.66 7.77
C TRP A 32 -16.50 8.53 6.64
N THR A 33 -17.19 7.90 5.69
CA THR A 33 -17.76 8.58 4.51
C THR A 33 -18.65 9.75 4.88
N ASP A 34 -19.54 9.58 5.86
CA ASP A 34 -20.45 10.65 6.29
C ASP A 34 -19.70 11.85 6.89
N PHE A 35 -18.63 11.58 7.64
CA PHE A 35 -17.80 12.63 8.22
C PHE A 35 -16.97 13.36 7.17
N ALA A 36 -16.41 12.65 6.21
CA ALA A 36 -15.53 13.20 5.19
C ALA A 36 -16.28 13.85 4.01
N GLY A 37 -17.55 13.50 3.81
CA GLY A 37 -18.34 14.00 2.69
C GLY A 37 -18.03 13.33 1.34
N MET A 38 -17.21 12.27 1.36
CA MET A 38 -16.87 11.45 0.20
C MET A 38 -16.48 10.05 0.70
N PRO A 39 -16.47 9.04 -0.18
CA PRO A 39 -15.99 7.72 0.23
C PRO A 39 -14.61 7.80 0.90
N TYR A 40 -14.56 7.43 2.18
CA TYR A 40 -13.38 7.55 3.02
C TYR A 40 -13.40 6.44 4.08
N PHE A 41 -12.44 5.54 4.00
CA PHE A 41 -12.35 4.40 4.91
C PHE A 41 -11.04 4.48 5.69
N GLY A 42 -11.15 4.68 7.00
CA GLY A 42 -10.00 4.64 7.89
C GLY A 42 -9.40 3.25 7.91
N VAL A 43 -8.08 3.18 7.86
CA VAL A 43 -7.31 1.92 7.79
C VAL A 43 -6.63 1.67 9.12
N GLU A 44 -6.86 0.49 9.69
CA GLU A 44 -6.01 -0.09 10.71
C GLU A 44 -5.04 -1.05 10.03
N SER A 45 -3.76 -0.69 10.00
CA SER A 45 -2.73 -1.47 9.29
C SER A 45 -2.07 -2.53 10.16
N GLY A 46 -2.24 -2.46 11.47
CA GLY A 46 -1.69 -3.43 12.42
C GLY A 46 -1.93 -3.02 13.87
N PRO A 47 -1.44 -3.84 14.82
CA PRO A 47 -1.63 -3.56 16.25
C PRO A 47 -0.87 -2.32 16.70
N GLU A 48 -1.42 -1.59 17.67
CA GLU A 48 -0.82 -0.37 18.21
C GLU A 48 0.56 -0.57 18.83
N ASN A 49 0.84 -1.78 19.33
CA ASN A 49 2.10 -2.09 19.99
C ASN A 49 3.23 -2.48 19.03
N GLN A 50 3.00 -2.37 17.73
CA GLN A 50 4.00 -2.64 16.68
C GLN A 50 4.29 -1.37 15.88
N PRO A 51 5.53 -1.23 15.36
CA PRO A 51 5.84 -0.11 14.47
C PRO A 51 4.95 -0.10 13.22
N GLY A 52 4.50 1.09 12.84
CA GLY A 52 3.67 1.29 11.66
C GLY A 52 2.78 2.49 11.84
N ILE A 53 2.06 2.85 10.80
CA ILE A 53 1.08 3.94 10.85
C ILE A 53 -0.24 3.47 10.26
N ASN A 54 -1.32 4.03 10.76
CA ASN A 54 -2.66 3.88 10.20
C ASN A 54 -2.92 5.01 9.22
N GLY A 55 -3.95 4.86 8.38
CA GLY A 55 -4.27 5.86 7.39
C GLY A 55 -5.69 5.73 6.89
N ALA A 56 -5.88 5.97 5.60
CA ALA A 56 -7.17 5.86 4.96
C ALA A 56 -7.04 5.48 3.49
N ILE A 57 -8.11 4.89 2.96
CA ILE A 57 -8.34 4.77 1.52
C ILE A 57 -9.54 5.66 1.20
N MET A 58 -9.39 6.53 0.23
CA MET A 58 -10.37 7.56 -0.08
C MET A 58 -10.58 7.71 -1.58
N GLN A 59 -11.73 8.27 -1.94
CA GLN A 59 -12.01 8.62 -3.32
C GLN A 59 -10.93 9.55 -3.87
N ARG A 60 -10.38 9.21 -5.05
CA ARG A 60 -9.40 10.06 -5.74
C ARG A 60 -10.03 11.43 -6.00
N MET A 61 -9.34 12.48 -5.59
CA MET A 61 -9.82 13.84 -5.80
C MET A 61 -9.76 14.22 -7.27
N ARG A 62 -10.72 15.02 -7.70
CA ARG A 62 -10.77 15.53 -9.05
C ARG A 62 -9.50 16.36 -9.35
N GLY A 63 -8.89 16.13 -10.49
CA GLY A 63 -7.65 16.79 -10.88
C GLY A 63 -6.39 16.11 -10.37
N LEU A 64 -6.53 15.03 -9.60
CA LEU A 64 -5.41 14.23 -9.09
C LEU A 64 -5.40 12.83 -9.69
N GLU A 65 -6.00 12.65 -10.86
CA GLU A 65 -6.08 11.37 -11.55
C GLU A 65 -4.68 10.93 -11.99
N ALA A 66 -4.36 9.65 -11.76
CA ALA A 66 -3.17 9.03 -12.28
C ALA A 66 -3.33 8.79 -13.79
N GLY A 67 -2.27 8.96 -14.54
CA GLY A 67 -2.30 8.69 -15.97
C GLY A 67 -0.95 8.93 -16.63
N PRO A 68 -0.81 8.61 -17.92
CA PRO A 68 0.42 8.89 -18.66
C PRO A 68 0.79 10.36 -18.56
N GLY A 69 2.01 10.65 -18.14
CA GLY A 69 2.50 12.02 -18.00
C GLY A 69 2.03 12.74 -16.75
N ALA A 70 1.19 12.13 -15.91
CA ALA A 70 0.83 12.68 -14.61
C ALA A 70 2.04 12.61 -13.69
N PRO A 71 2.32 13.66 -12.91
CA PRO A 71 3.40 13.60 -11.93
C PRO A 71 3.07 12.59 -10.84
N VAL A 72 4.10 11.92 -10.32
CA VAL A 72 3.96 11.13 -9.11
C VAL A 72 3.71 12.10 -7.95
N ASN A 73 2.58 11.94 -7.27
CA ASN A 73 2.19 12.78 -6.15
C ASN A 73 2.37 12.00 -4.86
N GLY A 74 3.16 12.55 -3.93
CA GLY A 74 3.34 11.96 -2.62
C GLY A 74 4.51 10.98 -2.56
N ALA A 75 4.34 9.92 -1.80
CA ALA A 75 5.38 8.96 -1.48
C ALA A 75 4.92 7.53 -1.76
N VAL A 76 5.90 6.63 -1.89
CA VAL A 76 5.62 5.19 -1.99
C VAL A 76 5.60 4.60 -0.58
N LEU A 77 4.52 3.88 -0.25
CA LEU A 77 4.45 3.11 0.99
C LEU A 77 5.18 1.78 0.80
N THR A 78 6.10 1.48 1.68
CA THR A 78 6.78 0.17 1.71
C THR A 78 6.20 -0.67 2.84
N MET A 79 5.72 -1.86 2.49
CA MET A 79 5.16 -2.82 3.42
C MET A 79 6.25 -3.80 3.85
N GLY A 80 6.39 -3.97 5.17
CA GLY A 80 7.30 -4.99 5.71
C GLY A 80 6.67 -6.37 5.66
N THR A 81 7.46 -7.38 5.34
CA THR A 81 7.02 -8.78 5.36
C THR A 81 8.11 -9.69 5.93
N ASP A 82 7.70 -10.82 6.46
CA ASP A 82 8.60 -11.91 6.86
C ASP A 82 8.67 -13.04 5.80
N ASP A 83 7.82 -12.96 4.76
CA ASP A 83 7.78 -13.96 3.69
C ASP A 83 7.42 -13.28 2.36
N TYR A 84 8.44 -12.82 1.64
CA TYR A 84 8.28 -12.10 0.37
C TYR A 84 7.50 -12.93 -0.66
N ASP A 85 7.86 -14.20 -0.83
CA ASP A 85 7.31 -15.03 -1.89
C ASP A 85 5.83 -15.38 -1.63
N ARG A 86 5.45 -15.56 -0.36
CA ARG A 86 4.05 -15.74 0.03
C ARG A 86 3.24 -14.49 -0.33
N ASP A 87 3.73 -13.33 0.07
CA ASP A 87 3.01 -12.06 -0.17
C ASP A 87 2.98 -11.70 -1.65
N HIS A 88 4.05 -11.97 -2.40
CA HIS A 88 4.06 -11.84 -3.85
C HIS A 88 2.91 -12.63 -4.49
N ALA A 89 2.76 -13.90 -4.14
CA ALA A 89 1.70 -14.74 -4.70
C ALA A 89 0.30 -14.18 -4.35
N THR A 90 0.12 -13.70 -3.14
CA THR A 90 -1.14 -13.11 -2.69
C THR A 90 -1.45 -11.80 -3.42
N ILE A 91 -0.45 -10.95 -3.63
CA ILE A 91 -0.59 -9.69 -4.39
C ILE A 91 -1.07 -9.97 -5.81
N VAL A 92 -0.42 -10.89 -6.50
CA VAL A 92 -0.78 -11.23 -7.88
C VAL A 92 -2.19 -11.83 -7.95
N ALA A 93 -2.52 -12.74 -7.04
CA ALA A 93 -3.84 -13.34 -6.98
C ALA A 93 -4.96 -12.32 -6.69
N ALA A 94 -4.65 -11.26 -5.95
CA ALA A 94 -5.60 -10.20 -5.61
C ALA A 94 -5.74 -9.11 -6.70
N GLY A 95 -4.99 -9.20 -7.79
CA GLY A 95 -5.07 -8.27 -8.92
C GLY A 95 -3.96 -7.23 -8.96
N GLY A 96 -2.96 -7.32 -8.09
CA GLY A 96 -1.78 -6.48 -8.15
C GLY A 96 -0.84 -6.89 -9.29
N GLN A 97 0.00 -5.97 -9.72
CA GLN A 97 0.95 -6.19 -10.81
C GLN A 97 2.36 -5.84 -10.35
N VAL A 98 3.35 -6.59 -10.84
CA VAL A 98 4.75 -6.27 -10.58
C VAL A 98 5.15 -5.01 -11.35
N ALA A 99 5.65 -4.00 -10.63
CA ALA A 99 6.23 -2.79 -11.22
C ALA A 99 7.75 -2.92 -11.36
N LEU A 100 8.43 -3.33 -10.28
CA LEU A 100 9.84 -3.73 -10.30
C LEU A 100 9.96 -5.08 -9.59
N PRO A 101 10.58 -6.09 -10.23
CA PRO A 101 10.65 -7.42 -9.65
C PRO A 101 11.52 -7.48 -8.40
N LYS A 102 11.32 -8.55 -7.61
CA LYS A 102 12.14 -8.85 -6.43
C LYS A 102 13.61 -8.79 -6.77
N ALA A 103 14.34 -8.01 -6.01
CA ALA A 103 15.78 -7.88 -6.12
C ALA A 103 16.43 -7.84 -4.74
N ALA A 104 17.66 -8.31 -4.66
CA ALA A 104 18.42 -8.22 -3.43
C ALA A 104 18.93 -6.79 -3.22
N LEU A 105 18.78 -6.31 -1.97
CA LEU A 105 19.65 -5.28 -1.41
C LEU A 105 20.73 -6.08 -0.65
N PRO A 106 21.93 -6.27 -1.22
CA PRO A 106 22.85 -7.28 -0.73
C PRO A 106 23.19 -7.13 0.75
N GLY A 107 23.06 -8.24 1.49
CA GLY A 107 23.32 -8.28 2.93
C GLY A 107 22.29 -7.58 3.80
N MET A 108 21.17 -7.13 3.23
CA MET A 108 20.16 -6.32 3.93
C MET A 108 18.76 -6.89 3.79
N ALA A 109 18.27 -7.04 2.56
CA ALA A 109 16.86 -7.31 2.34
C ALA A 109 16.54 -7.75 0.91
N TRP A 110 15.33 -8.26 0.73
CA TRP A 110 14.67 -8.40 -0.57
C TRP A 110 13.67 -7.26 -0.74
N GLN A 111 13.68 -6.62 -1.90
CA GLN A 111 12.84 -5.47 -2.19
C GLN A 111 12.23 -5.61 -3.58
N GLY A 112 10.97 -5.22 -3.71
CA GLY A 112 10.28 -5.12 -4.98
C GLY A 112 9.18 -4.09 -4.92
N TYR A 113 8.59 -3.76 -6.06
CA TYR A 113 7.51 -2.77 -6.17
C TYR A 113 6.38 -3.33 -7.00
N TYR A 114 5.18 -2.91 -6.67
CA TYR A 114 3.94 -3.40 -7.25
C TYR A 114 3.01 -2.23 -7.56
N LEU A 115 2.06 -2.48 -8.45
CA LEU A 115 0.89 -1.63 -8.62
C LEU A 115 -0.29 -2.30 -7.91
N ASP A 116 -1.03 -1.53 -7.13
CA ASP A 116 -2.32 -1.98 -6.60
C ASP A 116 -3.39 -1.97 -7.69
N THR A 117 -4.64 -2.33 -7.34
CA THR A 117 -5.74 -2.36 -8.31
C THR A 117 -6.14 -0.98 -8.83
N GLU A 118 -5.67 0.10 -8.18
CA GLU A 118 -5.96 1.49 -8.54
C GLU A 118 -4.80 2.19 -9.25
N GLY A 119 -3.73 1.44 -9.58
CA GLY A 119 -2.55 1.98 -10.25
C GLY A 119 -1.57 2.71 -9.34
N ASN A 120 -1.73 2.59 -8.03
CA ASN A 120 -0.79 3.16 -7.08
C ASN A 120 0.39 2.21 -6.83
N VAL A 121 1.59 2.78 -6.73
CA VAL A 121 2.80 2.00 -6.44
C VAL A 121 2.93 1.78 -4.93
N PHE A 122 3.27 0.57 -4.54
CA PHE A 122 3.74 0.27 -3.18
C PHE A 122 4.95 -0.66 -3.24
N GLY A 123 5.74 -0.66 -2.18
CA GLY A 123 6.91 -1.53 -2.04
C GLY A 123 6.65 -2.69 -1.12
N LEU A 124 7.40 -3.78 -1.31
CA LEU A 124 7.44 -4.93 -0.42
C LEU A 124 8.88 -5.16 0.00
N HIS A 125 9.12 -5.34 1.30
CA HIS A 125 10.45 -5.36 1.88
C HIS A 125 10.55 -6.47 2.92
N GLN A 126 11.45 -7.43 2.69
CA GLN A 126 11.76 -8.49 3.64
C GLN A 126 13.20 -8.34 4.12
N PRO A 127 13.45 -8.03 5.40
CA PRO A 127 14.80 -8.05 5.94
C PRO A 127 15.43 -9.43 5.83
N ASP A 128 16.62 -9.51 5.28
CA ASP A 128 17.38 -10.76 5.16
C ASP A 128 18.88 -10.44 5.06
N PRO A 129 19.68 -10.77 6.08
CA PRO A 129 21.12 -10.51 6.03
C PRO A 129 21.85 -11.36 5.00
N HIS A 130 21.18 -12.38 4.44
CA HIS A 130 21.74 -13.28 3.43
C HIS A 130 21.25 -12.95 2.00
N ALA A 131 20.50 -11.87 1.80
CA ALA A 131 20.06 -11.47 0.46
C ALA A 131 21.26 -11.18 -0.43
N ALA A 132 21.24 -11.73 -1.64
CA ALA A 132 22.36 -11.61 -2.57
C ALA A 132 21.88 -11.67 -4.03
#